data_b9c827ed613125c5dc5f334a151e75b2
#
_entry.id   b9c827ed613125c5dc5f334a151e75b2
#
_cell.length_a   1.000
_cell.length_b   1.000
_cell.length_c   1.000
_cell.angle_alpha   90.00
_cell.angle_beta   90.00
_cell.angle_gamma   90.00
#
_symmetry.space_group_name_H-M   'P 1'
#
loop_
_entity.id
_entity.type
_entity.pdbx_description
1 polymer ?
#
loop_
_entity_poly.entity_id
_entity_poly.type
_entity_poly.pdbx_seq_one_letter_code
_entity_poly.pdbx_strand_id
1 'polypeptide(L)'
;LPTAAVAAAHGFEVIGVDVNPSVVETINQGKIHIVEPELGQVVRDVVQKGKLRAVCKPEAADAFFIVVPTPFKQNHRADITYVEAATRSVIPYLQEGNLFVIESTSPVYTTERMAEVIYKERPELKGKIHIAYCPERVLPGNTLYELVHNDRVIGGIDPASTEKAIEFYSAFVQGKLHG
;
A
#
# COMPACT_ATOMS: atom_id res chain seq x y z
N LEU A 1 -1.29 -7.78 -2.54
CA LEU A 1 -0.93 -8.25 -3.90
C LEU A 1 -1.89 -7.69 -4.97
N PRO A 2 -3.24 -7.69 -4.81
CA PRO A 2 -4.14 -7.16 -5.84
C PRO A 2 -3.87 -5.70 -6.21
N THR A 3 -3.76 -4.79 -5.23
CA THR A 3 -3.41 -3.37 -5.48
C THR A 3 -2.10 -3.23 -6.25
N ALA A 4 -1.07 -4.01 -5.86
CA ALA A 4 0.22 -4.02 -6.55
C ALA A 4 0.09 -4.44 -8.02
N ALA A 5 -0.70 -5.49 -8.28
CA ALA A 5 -0.92 -5.99 -9.64
C ALA A 5 -1.70 -4.99 -10.50
N VAL A 6 -2.74 -4.33 -9.94
CA VAL A 6 -3.52 -3.30 -10.63
C VAL A 6 -2.65 -2.09 -10.95
N ALA A 7 -1.89 -1.57 -9.99
CA ALA A 7 -0.98 -0.45 -10.21
C ALA A 7 0.07 -0.78 -11.30
N ALA A 8 0.67 -1.98 -11.24
CA ALA A 8 1.63 -2.43 -12.24
C ALA A 8 1.00 -2.56 -13.65
N ALA A 9 -0.25 -3.03 -13.73
CA ALA A 9 -0.98 -3.12 -15.00
C ALA A 9 -1.28 -1.74 -15.61
N HIS A 10 -1.35 -0.69 -14.77
CA HIS A 10 -1.53 0.71 -15.18
C HIS A 10 -0.22 1.49 -15.36
N GLY A 11 0.91 0.77 -15.44
CA GLY A 11 2.19 1.34 -15.87
C GLY A 11 3.18 1.67 -14.77
N PHE A 12 2.79 1.59 -13.50
CA PHE A 12 3.73 1.78 -12.39
C PHE A 12 4.78 0.66 -12.33
N GLU A 13 5.97 0.99 -11.86
CA GLU A 13 6.99 0.01 -11.46
C GLU A 13 6.79 -0.30 -9.99
N VAL A 14 6.38 -1.53 -9.69
CA VAL A 14 5.94 -1.93 -8.35
C VAL A 14 6.91 -2.92 -7.73
N ILE A 15 7.31 -2.64 -6.50
CA ILE A 15 8.12 -3.52 -5.66
C ILE A 15 7.24 -4.02 -4.52
N GLY A 16 6.80 -5.28 -4.60
CA GLY A 16 6.10 -5.94 -3.50
C GLY A 16 7.10 -6.36 -2.42
N VAL A 17 6.83 -5.99 -1.17
CA VAL A 17 7.68 -6.37 -0.04
C VAL A 17 6.95 -7.35 0.85
N ASP A 18 7.50 -8.54 1.06
CA ASP A 18 6.97 -9.53 1.98
C ASP A 18 8.10 -10.16 2.79
N VAL A 19 7.90 -10.32 4.10
CA VAL A 19 8.89 -10.94 4.99
C VAL A 19 9.06 -12.44 4.76
N ASN A 20 8.11 -13.07 4.07
CA ASN A 20 8.15 -14.49 3.75
C ASN A 20 8.82 -14.75 2.39
N PRO A 21 10.03 -15.35 2.37
CA PRO A 21 10.76 -15.62 1.12
C PRO A 21 9.97 -16.49 0.13
N SER A 22 9.14 -17.41 0.61
CA SER A 22 8.33 -18.28 -0.26
C SER A 22 7.24 -17.48 -1.01
N VAL A 23 6.68 -16.44 -0.37
CA VAL A 23 5.74 -15.52 -1.03
C VAL A 23 6.46 -14.71 -2.10
N VAL A 24 7.64 -14.18 -1.77
CA VAL A 24 8.49 -13.43 -2.70
C VAL A 24 8.84 -14.28 -3.93
N GLU A 25 9.28 -15.51 -3.73
CA GLU A 25 9.61 -16.42 -4.82
C GLU A 25 8.38 -16.75 -5.68
N THR A 26 7.22 -17.02 -5.05
CA THR A 26 5.97 -17.30 -5.74
C THR A 26 5.57 -16.16 -6.67
N ILE A 27 5.63 -14.91 -6.16
CA ILE A 27 5.27 -13.72 -6.95
C ILE A 27 6.26 -13.52 -8.10
N ASN A 28 7.57 -13.67 -7.85
CA ASN A 28 8.60 -13.51 -8.90
C ASN A 28 8.53 -14.58 -9.99
N GLN A 29 7.90 -15.73 -9.70
CA GLN A 29 7.55 -16.73 -10.72
C GLN A 29 6.27 -16.40 -11.51
N GLY A 30 5.65 -15.25 -11.28
CA GLY A 30 4.37 -14.88 -11.90
C GLY A 30 3.18 -15.69 -11.36
N LYS A 31 3.29 -16.21 -10.13
CA LYS A 31 2.25 -16.98 -9.45
C LYS A 31 1.64 -16.19 -8.30
N ILE A 32 0.51 -16.64 -7.81
CA ILE A 32 -0.17 -16.05 -6.65
C ILE A 32 -0.19 -17.03 -5.47
N HIS A 33 -0.18 -16.49 -4.25
CA HIS A 33 -0.26 -17.24 -2.99
C HIS A 33 -1.65 -17.12 -2.32
N ILE A 34 -2.58 -16.40 -2.96
CA ILE A 34 -3.96 -16.21 -2.51
C ILE A 34 -4.91 -16.68 -3.61
N VAL A 35 -6.13 -17.08 -3.23
CA VAL A 35 -7.16 -17.50 -4.21
C VAL A 35 -8.02 -16.30 -4.56
N GLU A 36 -7.82 -15.75 -5.75
CA GLU A 36 -8.59 -14.62 -6.26
C GLU A 36 -8.76 -14.77 -7.79
N PRO A 37 -10.00 -14.72 -8.32
CA PRO A 37 -10.23 -14.84 -9.76
C PRO A 37 -9.40 -13.83 -10.56
N GLU A 38 -8.94 -14.25 -11.73
CA GLU A 38 -8.18 -13.42 -12.70
C GLU A 38 -6.84 -12.86 -12.20
N LEU A 39 -6.62 -12.74 -10.90
CA LEU A 39 -5.40 -12.16 -10.34
C LEU A 39 -4.14 -12.89 -10.81
N GLY A 40 -4.19 -14.23 -10.92
CA GLY A 40 -3.04 -15.02 -11.38
C GLY A 40 -2.58 -14.65 -12.80
N GLN A 41 -3.50 -14.31 -13.68
CA GLN A 41 -3.16 -13.87 -15.04
C GLN A 41 -2.53 -12.48 -15.01
N VAL A 42 -3.14 -11.53 -14.29
CA VAL A 42 -2.61 -10.16 -14.16
C VAL A 42 -1.20 -10.16 -13.56
N VAL A 43 -0.98 -10.90 -12.46
CA VAL A 43 0.36 -11.01 -11.82
C VAL A 43 1.38 -11.59 -12.80
N ARG A 44 1.03 -12.65 -13.53
CA ARG A 44 1.94 -13.24 -14.53
C ARG A 44 2.35 -12.21 -15.58
N ASP A 45 1.38 -11.48 -16.13
CA ASP A 45 1.62 -10.53 -17.21
C ASP A 45 2.50 -9.36 -16.73
N VAL A 46 2.23 -8.80 -15.54
CA VAL A 46 3.01 -7.66 -15.04
C VAL A 46 4.42 -8.07 -14.58
N VAL A 47 4.60 -9.29 -14.06
CA VAL A 47 5.92 -9.84 -13.72
C VAL A 47 6.74 -10.09 -15.00
N GLN A 48 6.14 -10.70 -16.02
CA GLN A 48 6.80 -10.93 -17.31
C GLN A 48 7.21 -9.62 -18.01
N LYS A 49 6.43 -8.55 -17.84
CA LYS A 49 6.74 -7.21 -18.36
C LYS A 49 7.77 -6.46 -17.50
N GLY A 50 8.23 -7.04 -16.39
CA GLY A 50 9.14 -6.39 -15.44
C GLY A 50 8.51 -5.24 -14.66
N LYS A 51 7.16 -5.14 -14.63
CA LYS A 51 6.44 -4.07 -13.91
C LYS A 51 6.13 -4.40 -12.46
N LEU A 52 6.17 -5.67 -12.08
CA LEU A 52 6.04 -6.13 -10.71
C LEU A 52 7.19 -7.10 -10.39
N ARG A 53 7.86 -6.85 -9.29
CA ARG A 53 8.79 -7.80 -8.65
C ARG A 53 8.57 -7.81 -7.14
N ALA A 54 9.00 -8.86 -6.48
CA ALA A 54 8.91 -8.98 -5.04
C ALA A 54 10.29 -9.12 -4.39
N VAL A 55 10.43 -8.60 -3.18
CA VAL A 55 11.67 -8.60 -2.40
C VAL A 55 11.36 -8.81 -0.91
N CYS A 56 12.37 -9.25 -0.11
CA CYS A 56 12.20 -9.41 1.33
C CYS A 56 12.47 -8.14 2.15
N LYS A 57 13.00 -7.09 1.54
CA LYS A 57 13.33 -5.83 2.22
C LYS A 57 12.91 -4.66 1.34
N PRO A 58 12.42 -3.55 1.93
CA PRO A 58 12.11 -2.36 1.18
C PRO A 58 13.30 -1.80 0.41
N GLU A 59 13.01 -1.03 -0.62
CA GLU A 59 13.95 -0.27 -1.42
C GLU A 59 13.43 1.15 -1.62
N ALA A 60 14.27 2.05 -2.13
CA ALA A 60 13.85 3.41 -2.45
C ALA A 60 12.75 3.42 -3.53
N ALA A 61 11.74 4.25 -3.33
CA ALA A 61 10.59 4.41 -4.22
C ALA A 61 9.99 5.81 -4.08
N ASP A 62 9.10 6.20 -4.99
CA ASP A 62 8.38 7.46 -4.92
C ASP A 62 7.16 7.39 -3.99
N ALA A 63 6.58 6.19 -3.85
CA ALA A 63 5.42 5.95 -3.00
C ALA A 63 5.54 4.64 -2.22
N PHE A 64 5.07 4.65 -0.97
CA PHE A 64 5.09 3.52 -0.05
C PHE A 64 3.68 3.22 0.44
N PHE A 65 3.24 1.97 0.28
CA PHE A 65 1.92 1.50 0.68
C PHE A 65 2.06 0.45 1.78
N ILE A 66 1.44 0.70 2.92
CA ILE A 66 1.39 -0.24 4.04
C ILE A 66 0.13 -1.08 3.91
N VAL A 67 0.33 -2.35 3.53
CA VAL A 67 -0.73 -3.33 3.25
C VAL A 67 -0.44 -4.61 4.02
N VAL A 68 -0.60 -4.54 5.33
CA VAL A 68 -0.27 -5.63 6.26
C VAL A 68 -1.50 -6.07 7.06
N PRO A 69 -1.54 -7.29 7.60
CA PRO A 69 -2.63 -7.72 8.47
C PRO A 69 -2.80 -6.83 9.70
N THR A 70 -4.06 -6.58 10.10
CA THR A 70 -4.42 -5.85 11.32
C THR A 70 -5.36 -6.70 12.17
N PRO A 71 -4.87 -7.79 12.77
CA PRO A 71 -5.70 -8.72 13.56
C PRO A 71 -6.21 -8.04 14.85
N PHE A 72 -7.19 -8.66 15.47
CA PHE A 72 -7.66 -8.25 16.80
C PHE A 72 -6.81 -8.88 17.90
N LYS A 73 -6.44 -8.07 18.88
CA LYS A 73 -5.95 -8.51 20.19
C LYS A 73 -7.11 -8.93 21.10
N GLN A 74 -6.77 -9.40 22.31
CA GLN A 74 -7.76 -9.61 23.35
C GLN A 74 -8.63 -8.36 23.55
N ASN A 75 -9.92 -8.53 23.85
CA ASN A 75 -10.91 -7.45 23.99
C ASN A 75 -11.21 -6.68 22.70
N HIS A 76 -11.11 -7.31 21.54
CA HIS A 76 -11.41 -6.70 20.23
C HIS A 76 -10.62 -5.43 19.92
N ARG A 77 -9.49 -5.22 20.53
CA ARG A 77 -8.60 -4.10 20.19
C ARG A 77 -7.82 -4.44 18.94
N ALA A 78 -7.77 -3.52 17.97
CA ALA A 78 -6.96 -3.69 16.78
C ALA A 78 -5.47 -3.77 17.13
N ASP A 79 -4.77 -4.70 16.50
CA ASP A 79 -3.32 -4.81 16.59
C ASP A 79 -2.65 -4.07 15.44
N ILE A 80 -2.11 -2.91 15.70
CA ILE A 80 -1.37 -2.10 14.72
C ILE A 80 0.14 -2.35 14.74
N THR A 81 0.60 -3.38 15.47
CA THR A 81 2.03 -3.70 15.57
C THR A 81 2.65 -3.98 14.20
N TYR A 82 1.90 -4.66 13.32
CA TYR A 82 2.36 -4.92 11.95
C TYR A 82 2.45 -3.64 11.12
N VAL A 83 1.51 -2.71 11.27
CA VAL A 83 1.52 -1.40 10.60
C VAL A 83 2.75 -0.60 11.06
N GLU A 84 3.02 -0.56 12.37
CA GLU A 84 4.19 0.13 12.92
C GLU A 84 5.50 -0.53 12.45
N ALA A 85 5.60 -1.86 12.45
CA ALA A 85 6.78 -2.57 11.97
C ALA A 85 7.05 -2.31 10.49
N ALA A 86 6.01 -2.38 9.64
CA ALA A 86 6.12 -2.06 8.22
C ALA A 86 6.51 -0.60 8.00
N THR A 87 5.91 0.34 8.75
CA THR A 87 6.29 1.76 8.70
C THR A 87 7.77 1.94 9.01
N ARG A 88 8.26 1.36 10.13
CA ARG A 88 9.68 1.45 10.50
C ARG A 88 10.61 0.86 9.44
N SER A 89 10.19 -0.19 8.76
CA SER A 89 11.01 -0.82 7.72
C SER A 89 11.25 0.06 6.50
N VAL A 90 10.31 0.99 6.20
CA VAL A 90 10.42 1.89 5.05
C VAL A 90 11.04 3.25 5.39
N ILE A 91 11.08 3.65 6.67
CA ILE A 91 11.65 4.95 7.11
C ILE A 91 13.04 5.25 6.53
N PRO A 92 13.99 4.28 6.48
CA PRO A 92 15.33 4.53 5.91
C PRO A 92 15.33 4.93 4.44
N TYR A 93 14.27 4.61 3.72
CA TYR A 93 14.14 4.83 2.26
C TYR A 93 13.28 6.04 1.91
N LEU A 94 12.59 6.64 2.90
CA LEU A 94 11.75 7.81 2.69
C LEU A 94 12.61 9.03 2.30
N GLN A 95 12.13 9.79 1.32
CA GLN A 95 12.73 11.01 0.83
C GLN A 95 11.69 12.14 0.71
N GLU A 96 12.15 13.37 0.63
CA GLU A 96 11.31 14.54 0.37
C GLU A 96 10.46 14.32 -0.89
N GLY A 97 9.17 14.64 -0.83
CA GLY A 97 8.20 14.45 -1.90
C GLY A 97 7.55 13.06 -1.96
N ASN A 98 8.04 12.08 -1.20
CA ASN A 98 7.44 10.75 -1.21
C ASN A 98 6.00 10.76 -0.70
N LEU A 99 5.19 9.83 -1.25
CA LEU A 99 3.86 9.51 -0.77
C LEU A 99 3.92 8.26 0.12
N PHE A 100 3.38 8.35 1.34
CA PHE A 100 3.22 7.23 2.27
C PHE A 100 1.72 7.01 2.54
N VAL A 101 1.21 5.82 2.24
CA VAL A 101 -0.22 5.50 2.39
C VAL A 101 -0.39 4.27 3.27
N ILE A 102 -1.33 4.32 4.21
CA ILE A 102 -1.81 3.15 4.92
C ILE A 102 -3.09 2.68 4.22
N GLU A 103 -3.07 1.48 3.62
CA GLU A 103 -4.26 0.80 3.07
C GLU A 103 -4.85 -0.22 4.06
N SER A 104 -4.06 -0.72 5.00
CA SER A 104 -4.53 -1.64 6.03
C SER A 104 -5.64 -1.00 6.85
N THR A 105 -6.78 -1.71 7.05
CA THR A 105 -7.86 -1.27 7.93
C THR A 105 -7.32 -0.99 9.32
N SER A 106 -7.41 0.25 9.76
CA SER A 106 -6.75 0.73 10.97
C SER A 106 -7.68 1.61 11.81
N PRO A 107 -7.50 1.65 13.13
CA PRO A 107 -8.23 2.57 14.02
C PRO A 107 -7.97 4.04 13.65
N VAL A 108 -8.90 4.90 14.06
CA VAL A 108 -8.73 6.36 14.01
C VAL A 108 -7.41 6.77 14.68
N TYR A 109 -6.76 7.79 14.15
CA TYR A 109 -5.44 8.32 14.57
C TYR A 109 -4.23 7.41 14.28
N THR A 110 -4.39 6.27 13.56
CA THR A 110 -3.25 5.44 13.19
C THR A 110 -2.31 6.17 12.23
N THR A 111 -2.85 6.94 11.30
CA THR A 111 -2.06 7.71 10.32
C THR A 111 -1.20 8.75 10.99
N GLU A 112 -1.77 9.53 11.91
CA GLU A 112 -1.05 10.55 12.69
C GLU A 112 0.03 9.91 13.56
N ARG A 113 -0.30 8.77 14.20
CA ARG A 113 0.69 8.03 14.98
C ARG A 113 1.86 7.54 14.14
N MET A 114 1.61 7.05 12.92
CA MET A 114 2.71 6.64 12.03
C MET A 114 3.51 7.85 11.54
N ALA A 115 2.86 8.98 11.29
CA ALA A 115 3.55 10.23 11.00
C ALA A 115 4.50 10.65 12.14
N GLU A 116 4.05 10.55 13.41
CA GLU A 116 4.90 10.81 14.57
C GLU A 116 6.10 9.86 14.66
N VAL A 117 5.89 8.57 14.36
CA VAL A 117 6.99 7.58 14.32
C VAL A 117 8.01 7.97 13.24
N ILE A 118 7.55 8.32 12.03
CA ILE A 118 8.43 8.74 10.94
C ILE A 118 9.20 10.00 11.34
N TYR A 119 8.52 11.04 11.83
CA TYR A 119 9.14 12.33 12.17
C TYR A 119 10.05 12.26 13.39
N LYS A 120 9.85 11.29 14.29
CA LYS A 120 10.77 11.04 15.40
C LYS A 120 12.11 10.47 14.93
N GLU A 121 12.09 9.60 13.91
CA GLU A 121 13.30 8.96 13.37
C GLU A 121 13.95 9.81 12.27
N ARG A 122 13.14 10.56 11.50
CA ARG A 122 13.55 11.41 10.38
C ARG A 122 12.90 12.81 10.48
N PRO A 123 13.32 13.62 11.47
CA PRO A 123 12.70 14.93 11.72
C PRO A 123 12.80 15.90 10.54
N GLU A 124 13.80 15.75 9.68
CA GLU A 124 13.98 16.53 8.47
C GLU A 124 12.89 16.32 7.40
N LEU A 125 12.12 15.22 7.50
CA LEU A 125 11.02 14.91 6.59
C LEU A 125 9.69 15.54 7.00
N LYS A 126 9.62 16.16 8.19
CA LYS A 126 8.38 16.77 8.67
C LYS A 126 7.91 17.89 7.73
N GLY A 127 6.69 17.74 7.21
CA GLY A 127 6.09 18.65 6.22
C GLY A 127 6.69 18.55 4.82
N LYS A 128 7.51 17.53 4.55
CA LYS A 128 8.16 17.32 3.25
C LYS A 128 7.76 16.02 2.57
N ILE A 129 7.03 15.16 3.25
CA ILE A 129 6.44 13.93 2.69
C ILE A 129 4.92 14.00 2.84
N HIS A 130 4.24 13.30 1.96
CA HIS A 130 2.77 13.21 1.95
C HIS A 130 2.35 11.92 2.67
N ILE A 131 1.50 12.02 3.68
CA ILE A 131 1.03 10.87 4.45
C ILE A 131 -0.48 10.82 4.39
N ALA A 132 -1.04 9.67 3.98
CA ALA A 132 -2.47 9.49 3.80
C ALA A 132 -2.94 8.11 4.26
N TYR A 133 -4.24 8.00 4.42
CA TYR A 133 -4.99 6.79 4.67
C TYR A 133 -5.99 6.55 3.56
N CYS A 134 -6.01 5.35 2.99
CA CYS A 134 -6.99 4.94 1.99
C CYS A 134 -7.34 3.47 2.23
N PRO A 135 -8.30 3.14 3.12
CA PRO A 135 -8.61 1.76 3.48
C PRO A 135 -9.12 0.98 2.27
N GLU A 136 -8.61 -0.24 2.11
CA GLU A 136 -9.14 -1.16 1.11
C GLU A 136 -10.46 -1.78 1.60
N ARG A 137 -11.49 -1.82 0.72
CA ARG A 137 -12.85 -2.26 1.05
C ARG A 137 -13.42 -3.20 0.00
N VAL A 138 -12.58 -4.04 -0.61
CA VAL A 138 -13.02 -5.02 -1.62
C VAL A 138 -13.51 -6.30 -0.99
N LEU A 139 -14.44 -6.96 -1.68
CA LEU A 139 -14.93 -8.28 -1.31
C LEU A 139 -14.09 -9.37 -2.00
N PRO A 140 -13.70 -10.42 -1.28
CA PRO A 140 -13.04 -11.57 -1.89
C PRO A 140 -13.87 -12.16 -3.04
N GLY A 141 -13.20 -12.52 -4.13
CA GLY A 141 -13.84 -13.07 -5.33
C GLY A 141 -14.20 -12.05 -6.42
N ASN A 142 -14.12 -10.74 -6.12
CA ASN A 142 -14.35 -9.66 -7.09
C ASN A 142 -13.34 -8.52 -6.95
N THR A 143 -12.21 -8.83 -6.32
CA THR A 143 -11.24 -7.84 -5.86
C THR A 143 -10.70 -6.94 -6.98
N LEU A 144 -10.32 -7.50 -8.13
CA LEU A 144 -9.75 -6.71 -9.23
C LEU A 144 -10.75 -5.70 -9.80
N TYR A 145 -12.00 -6.13 -10.00
CA TYR A 145 -13.06 -5.24 -10.47
C TYR A 145 -13.31 -4.12 -9.47
N GLU A 146 -13.48 -4.47 -8.20
CA GLU A 146 -13.80 -3.51 -7.15
C GLU A 146 -12.64 -2.53 -6.87
N LEU A 147 -11.38 -2.96 -6.98
CA LEU A 147 -10.21 -2.08 -6.87
C LEU A 147 -10.25 -0.92 -7.87
N VAL A 148 -10.79 -1.18 -9.05
CA VAL A 148 -10.86 -0.18 -10.13
C VAL A 148 -12.15 0.62 -10.08
N HIS A 149 -13.29 0.00 -9.72
CA HIS A 149 -14.60 0.64 -9.89
C HIS A 149 -15.24 1.19 -8.63
N ASN A 150 -14.82 0.73 -7.44
CA ASN A 150 -15.37 1.26 -6.18
C ASN A 150 -14.89 2.68 -5.90
N ASP A 151 -15.78 3.47 -5.31
CA ASP A 151 -15.41 4.76 -4.72
C ASP A 151 -14.38 4.57 -3.61
N ARG A 152 -13.46 5.50 -3.47
CA ARG A 152 -12.46 5.51 -2.40
C ARG A 152 -12.60 6.73 -1.51
N VAL A 153 -12.35 6.52 -0.23
CA VAL A 153 -12.22 7.61 0.76
C VAL A 153 -10.75 7.75 1.11
N ILE A 154 -10.22 8.93 0.92
CA ILE A 154 -8.79 9.21 1.07
C ILE A 154 -8.63 10.37 2.05
N GLY A 155 -7.94 10.16 3.17
CA GLY A 155 -7.66 11.18 4.17
C GLY A 155 -6.16 11.37 4.35
N GLY A 156 -5.64 12.54 3.99
CA GLY A 156 -4.28 12.93 4.30
C GLY A 156 -4.16 13.61 5.67
N ILE A 157 -2.94 13.64 6.23
CA ILE A 157 -2.67 14.42 7.44
C ILE A 157 -2.76 15.93 7.20
N ASP A 158 -2.77 16.33 5.94
CA ASP A 158 -3.00 17.68 5.43
C ASP A 158 -3.61 17.63 4.02
N PRO A 159 -4.11 18.76 3.49
CA PRO A 159 -4.73 18.80 2.15
C PRO A 159 -3.77 18.35 1.03
N ALA A 160 -2.51 18.73 1.07
CA ALA A 160 -1.52 18.34 0.06
C ALA A 160 -1.29 16.83 0.02
N SER A 161 -1.31 16.18 1.18
CA SER A 161 -1.22 14.71 1.29
C SER A 161 -2.47 14.03 0.72
N THR A 162 -3.66 14.61 0.93
CA THR A 162 -4.91 14.11 0.33
C THR A 162 -4.85 14.22 -1.20
N GLU A 163 -4.46 15.37 -1.73
CA GLU A 163 -4.34 15.62 -3.16
C GLU A 163 -3.33 14.68 -3.82
N LYS A 164 -2.18 14.48 -3.18
CA LYS A 164 -1.12 13.59 -3.69
C LYS A 164 -1.58 12.13 -3.74
N ALA A 165 -2.32 11.67 -2.75
CA ALA A 165 -2.89 10.33 -2.76
C ALA A 165 -4.00 10.20 -3.81
N ILE A 166 -4.87 11.19 -3.99
CA ILE A 166 -5.88 11.23 -5.05
C ILE A 166 -5.21 11.15 -6.43
N GLU A 167 -4.13 11.91 -6.67
CA GLU A 167 -3.35 11.85 -7.92
C GLU A 167 -2.90 10.42 -8.22
N PHE A 168 -2.34 9.71 -7.23
CA PHE A 168 -1.90 8.33 -7.42
C PHE A 168 -3.07 7.40 -7.79
N TYR A 169 -4.15 7.42 -7.00
CA TYR A 169 -5.28 6.52 -7.23
C TYR A 169 -6.04 6.83 -8.52
N SER A 170 -6.06 8.08 -8.98
CA SER A 170 -6.70 8.50 -10.23
C SER A 170 -6.12 7.83 -11.47
N ALA A 171 -4.91 7.29 -11.38
CA ALA A 171 -4.27 6.58 -12.48
C ALA A 171 -4.97 5.25 -12.84
N PHE A 172 -5.71 4.66 -11.90
CA PHE A 172 -6.37 3.36 -12.14
C PHE A 172 -7.77 3.21 -11.54
N VAL A 173 -8.17 4.05 -10.62
CA VAL A 173 -9.53 4.03 -10.04
C VAL A 173 -10.49 4.81 -10.92
N GLN A 174 -11.59 4.18 -11.32
CA GLN A 174 -12.68 4.76 -12.12
C GLN A 174 -13.85 5.23 -11.24
N GLY A 175 -13.96 4.72 -10.01
CA GLY A 175 -14.88 5.21 -8.99
C GLY A 175 -14.53 6.63 -8.52
N LYS A 176 -15.40 7.24 -7.72
CA LYS A 176 -15.12 8.56 -7.14
C LYS A 176 -14.02 8.48 -6.09
N LEU A 177 -13.14 9.46 -6.10
CA LEU A 177 -12.14 9.68 -5.07
C LEU A 177 -12.63 10.82 -4.16
N HIS A 178 -12.96 10.49 -2.92
CA HIS A 178 -13.44 11.42 -1.91
C HIS A 178 -12.26 11.75 -0.97
N GLY A 179 -11.87 13.02 -0.95
CA GLY A 179 -10.84 13.56 -0.08
C GLY A 179 -11.41 14.19 1.19
#